data_e0611eb353a2229ad7ee5c7d5a16414b
#
_entry.id   e0611eb353a2229ad7ee5c7d5a16414b
#
_cell.length_a   1.000
_cell.length_b   1.000
_cell.length_c   1.000
_cell.angle_alpha   90.00
_cell.angle_beta   90.00
_cell.angle_gamma   90.00
#
_symmetry.space_group_name_H-M   'P 1'
#
loop_
_entity.id
_entity.type
_entity.pdbx_description
1 polymer ?
#
loop_
_entity_poly.entity_id
_entity_poly.type
_entity_poly.pdbx_seq_one_letter_code
_entity_poly.pdbx_strand_id
1 'polypeptide(L)'
;MKNLLFLLLAIIISINLSAEQQSDSTKKHLPSIIQNSEIHGQWFLAYQRGFNDSLYNYFTMRRAYFTVKTKLTKNLTARITQDLTIDNEGSDKGNVELRFKYLFLQWKLPDFSNILTNSYFEFGQVHRPWLDYEEHINIYRVQGKMATESYHLFNSAGFGVTYNTLFGGKLSHDKLENLNHHYPGKYGSFALGVYNGGGYHALENNFSKNIETRLSLRPFPEKLPGLQVSYFGIFGKGNIKSEPDFMFNLGFLSYESKYFVVTGQYFTGEGNSNGSWIDINNKSTPYTGYSAFAEAKLPKYKLAIFGRYDYFDLQGHHEETRYIAGLAYKFTKKSKVILDYNFDDKDKYFAEIALEVHF
;
A
#
# COMPACT_ATOMS: atom_id res chain seq x y z
N MET A 1 -3.04 15.01 -25.46
CA MET A 1 -3.25 14.13 -24.31
C MET A 1 -4.73 13.87 -23.99
N LYS A 2 -5.64 14.88 -23.99
CA LYS A 2 -7.09 14.67 -23.76
C LYS A 2 -7.70 13.61 -24.69
N ASN A 3 -7.33 13.57 -25.95
CA ASN A 3 -7.87 12.63 -26.93
C ASN A 3 -7.41 11.17 -26.73
N LEU A 4 -6.27 10.95 -26.08
CA LEU A 4 -5.76 9.60 -25.83
C LEU A 4 -6.49 8.95 -24.64
N LEU A 5 -6.85 9.75 -23.63
CA LEU A 5 -7.63 9.28 -22.47
C LEU A 5 -9.05 8.92 -22.85
N PHE A 6 -9.68 9.73 -23.73
CA PHE A 6 -11.01 9.43 -24.29
C PHE A 6 -11.00 8.16 -25.18
N LEU A 7 -9.93 7.96 -25.94
CA LEU A 7 -9.76 6.76 -26.76
C LEU A 7 -9.61 5.49 -25.91
N LEU A 8 -8.82 5.55 -24.84
CA LEU A 8 -8.67 4.45 -23.88
C LEU A 8 -9.98 4.15 -23.13
N LEU A 9 -10.71 5.17 -22.70
CA LEU A 9 -12.01 5.00 -22.05
C LEU A 9 -13.07 4.45 -23.02
N ALA A 10 -13.09 4.91 -24.26
CA ALA A 10 -13.98 4.39 -25.31
C ALA A 10 -13.68 2.94 -25.68
N ILE A 11 -12.40 2.54 -25.70
CA ILE A 11 -11.99 1.16 -25.92
C ILE A 11 -12.43 0.26 -24.76
N ILE A 12 -12.29 0.71 -23.51
CA ILE A 12 -12.72 -0.05 -22.33
C ILE A 12 -14.24 -0.19 -22.29
N ILE A 13 -14.99 0.87 -22.60
CA ILE A 13 -16.47 0.84 -22.65
C ILE A 13 -16.97 -0.04 -23.80
N SER A 14 -16.34 0.01 -24.98
CA SER A 14 -16.71 -0.85 -26.11
C SER A 14 -16.42 -2.33 -25.85
N ILE A 15 -15.36 -2.65 -25.11
CA ILE A 15 -15.03 -4.03 -24.72
C ILE A 15 -16.08 -4.59 -23.74
N ASN A 16 -16.56 -3.80 -22.78
CA ASN A 16 -17.56 -4.24 -21.81
C ASN A 16 -18.98 -4.37 -22.41
N LEU A 17 -19.38 -3.47 -23.33
CA LEU A 17 -20.67 -3.55 -24.02
C LEU A 17 -20.75 -4.71 -25.01
N SER A 18 -19.63 -5.14 -25.57
CA SER A 18 -19.56 -6.30 -26.44
C SER A 18 -19.50 -7.64 -25.70
N ALA A 19 -19.11 -7.63 -24.40
CA ALA A 19 -18.93 -8.86 -23.61
C ALA A 19 -20.25 -9.49 -23.14
N GLU A 20 -21.35 -8.73 -23.07
CA GLU A 20 -22.66 -9.25 -22.63
C GLU A 20 -23.46 -9.99 -23.71
N GLN A 21 -23.06 -9.92 -24.98
CA GLN A 21 -23.82 -10.54 -26.08
C GLN A 21 -23.02 -11.47 -27.00
N GLN A 22 -21.76 -11.77 -26.74
CA GLN A 22 -21.00 -12.66 -27.63
C GLN A 22 -20.66 -14.00 -26.96
N SER A 23 -21.18 -15.07 -27.59
CA SER A 23 -20.92 -16.46 -27.30
C SER A 23 -19.40 -16.78 -27.26
N ASP A 24 -19.04 -17.86 -26.58
CA ASP A 24 -17.69 -18.40 -26.33
C ASP A 24 -16.74 -18.50 -27.57
N SER A 25 -17.23 -18.27 -28.79
CA SER A 25 -16.45 -18.33 -30.04
C SER A 25 -15.49 -17.14 -30.26
N THR A 26 -15.75 -15.98 -29.68
CA THR A 26 -14.94 -14.76 -29.88
C THR A 26 -13.68 -14.68 -29.02
N LYS A 27 -13.61 -15.41 -27.91
CA LYS A 27 -12.39 -15.47 -27.07
C LYS A 27 -11.19 -16.08 -27.82
N LYS A 28 -11.40 -16.87 -28.86
CA LYS A 28 -10.35 -17.51 -29.65
C LYS A 28 -9.56 -16.57 -30.57
N HIS A 29 -10.05 -15.35 -30.82
CA HIS A 29 -9.41 -14.41 -31.76
C HIS A 29 -8.64 -13.26 -31.11
N LEU A 30 -8.69 -13.13 -29.78
CA LEU A 30 -7.88 -12.12 -29.08
C LEU A 30 -6.38 -12.54 -29.05
N PRO A 31 -5.44 -11.59 -29.24
CA PRO A 31 -4.02 -11.87 -29.06
C PRO A 31 -3.74 -12.51 -27.70
N SER A 32 -2.83 -13.47 -27.66
CA SER A 32 -2.50 -14.23 -26.43
C SER A 32 -2.11 -13.34 -25.24
N ILE A 33 -1.49 -12.21 -25.52
CA ILE A 33 -1.14 -11.24 -24.50
C ILE A 33 -2.38 -10.66 -23.80
N ILE A 34 -3.47 -10.39 -24.55
CA ILE A 34 -4.72 -9.88 -23.97
C ILE A 34 -5.42 -10.98 -23.16
N GLN A 35 -5.46 -12.20 -23.68
CA GLN A 35 -6.06 -13.35 -22.98
C GLN A 35 -5.37 -13.68 -21.65
N ASN A 36 -4.07 -13.41 -21.56
CA ASN A 36 -3.24 -13.65 -20.37
C ASN A 36 -3.13 -12.42 -19.45
N SER A 37 -3.87 -11.34 -19.73
CA SER A 37 -3.83 -10.10 -18.97
C SER A 37 -5.05 -9.96 -18.05
N GLU A 38 -4.81 -9.40 -16.87
CA GLU A 38 -5.79 -8.97 -15.90
C GLU A 38 -5.72 -7.45 -15.79
N ILE A 39 -6.86 -6.77 -15.87
CA ILE A 39 -6.97 -5.30 -15.76
C ILE A 39 -7.74 -4.99 -14.48
N HIS A 40 -7.20 -4.07 -13.67
CA HIS A 40 -7.81 -3.62 -12.45
C HIS A 40 -7.76 -2.10 -12.36
N GLY A 41 -8.82 -1.52 -11.83
CA GLY A 41 -8.85 -0.11 -11.46
C GLY A 41 -9.19 0.08 -9.99
N GLN A 42 -8.64 1.14 -9.40
CA GLN A 42 -8.95 1.54 -8.03
C GLN A 42 -8.96 3.07 -7.94
N TRP A 43 -10.08 3.65 -7.52
CA TRP A 43 -10.24 5.09 -7.40
C TRP A 43 -10.57 5.49 -5.97
N PHE A 44 -9.92 6.56 -5.51
CA PHE A 44 -10.16 7.21 -4.23
C PHE A 44 -10.66 8.63 -4.47
N LEU A 45 -11.97 8.81 -4.42
CA LEU A 45 -12.64 10.09 -4.62
C LEU A 45 -13.16 10.60 -3.28
N ALA A 46 -13.09 11.90 -3.03
CA ALA A 46 -13.55 12.45 -1.77
C ALA A 46 -14.19 13.85 -1.94
N TYR A 47 -15.13 14.15 -1.06
CA TYR A 47 -15.50 15.51 -0.70
C TYR A 47 -14.94 15.79 0.68
N GLN A 48 -14.16 16.84 0.82
CA GLN A 48 -13.50 17.24 2.05
C GLN A 48 -13.97 18.62 2.49
N ARG A 49 -14.16 18.77 3.80
CA ARG A 49 -14.42 20.06 4.45
C ARG A 49 -13.44 20.25 5.60
N GLY A 50 -12.58 21.24 5.48
CA GLY A 50 -11.68 21.69 6.54
C GLY A 50 -12.39 22.59 7.52
N PHE A 51 -11.86 22.63 8.76
CA PHE A 51 -12.31 23.48 9.86
C PHE A 51 -11.10 24.25 10.39
N ASN A 52 -11.32 25.25 11.23
CA ASN A 52 -10.33 26.20 11.75
C ASN A 52 -9.64 27.05 10.67
N ASP A 53 -8.36 27.34 10.81
CA ASP A 53 -7.60 28.25 9.93
C ASP A 53 -7.53 27.81 8.47
N SER A 54 -7.87 26.55 8.20
CA SER A 54 -7.93 25.96 6.86
C SER A 54 -9.37 25.74 6.41
N LEU A 55 -10.18 26.80 6.38
CA LEU A 55 -11.56 26.74 5.84
C LEU A 55 -11.52 26.43 4.35
N TYR A 56 -11.84 25.21 3.98
CA TYR A 56 -11.98 24.78 2.60
C TYR A 56 -13.12 23.78 2.45
N ASN A 57 -13.69 23.72 1.26
CA ASN A 57 -14.53 22.60 0.85
C ASN A 57 -14.32 22.35 -0.65
N TYR A 58 -14.07 21.10 -1.02
CA TYR A 58 -13.89 20.73 -2.41
C TYR A 58 -14.07 19.26 -2.66
N PHE A 59 -14.43 18.90 -3.89
CA PHE A 59 -14.32 17.54 -4.40
C PHE A 59 -12.90 17.31 -4.90
N THR A 60 -12.35 16.13 -4.60
CA THR A 60 -11.00 15.79 -5.01
C THR A 60 -10.88 14.32 -5.38
N MET A 61 -9.90 14.02 -6.21
CA MET A 61 -9.36 12.69 -6.40
C MET A 61 -8.11 12.56 -5.54
N ARG A 62 -8.19 11.80 -4.44
CA ARG A 62 -7.03 11.56 -3.58
C ARG A 62 -5.96 10.77 -4.31
N ARG A 63 -6.39 9.76 -5.10
CA ARG A 63 -5.53 8.90 -5.90
C ARG A 63 -6.38 8.02 -6.82
N ALA A 64 -5.78 7.57 -7.92
CA ALA A 64 -6.36 6.50 -8.70
C ALA A 64 -5.25 5.58 -9.23
N TYR A 65 -5.55 4.28 -9.33
CA TYR A 65 -4.62 3.30 -9.87
C TYR A 65 -5.26 2.59 -11.06
N PHE A 66 -4.44 2.38 -12.09
CA PHE A 66 -4.78 1.50 -13.21
C PHE A 66 -3.68 0.44 -13.33
N THR A 67 -4.04 -0.82 -13.21
CA THR A 67 -3.09 -1.93 -13.18
C THR A 67 -3.36 -2.90 -14.30
N VAL A 68 -2.32 -3.27 -15.03
CA VAL A 68 -2.32 -4.39 -15.98
C VAL A 68 -1.29 -5.41 -15.48
N LYS A 69 -1.74 -6.66 -15.35
CA LYS A 69 -0.88 -7.82 -15.06
C LYS A 69 -0.97 -8.79 -16.23
N THR A 70 0.16 -9.19 -16.78
CA THR A 70 0.22 -10.10 -17.94
C THR A 70 1.10 -11.29 -17.63
N LYS A 71 0.55 -12.49 -17.73
CA LYS A 71 1.32 -13.74 -17.64
C LYS A 71 2.09 -13.93 -18.94
N LEU A 72 3.41 -13.78 -18.88
CA LEU A 72 4.30 -13.97 -20.04
C LEU A 72 4.63 -15.44 -20.24
N THR A 73 4.84 -16.17 -19.14
CA THR A 73 5.03 -17.61 -19.13
C THR A 73 4.36 -18.22 -17.89
N LYS A 74 4.47 -19.54 -17.69
CA LYS A 74 3.97 -20.21 -16.49
C LYS A 74 4.52 -19.63 -15.19
N ASN A 75 5.75 -19.13 -15.20
CA ASN A 75 6.46 -18.66 -14.02
C ASN A 75 6.82 -17.15 -14.06
N LEU A 76 6.53 -16.46 -15.17
CA LEU A 76 6.91 -15.06 -15.33
C LEU A 76 5.67 -14.21 -15.60
N THR A 77 5.47 -13.17 -14.80
CA THR A 77 4.38 -12.21 -14.91
C THR A 77 4.95 -10.79 -14.96
N ALA A 78 4.48 -9.98 -15.88
CA ALA A 78 4.76 -8.54 -15.91
C ALA A 78 3.61 -7.79 -15.23
N ARG A 79 3.93 -6.73 -14.49
CA ARG A 79 2.95 -5.81 -13.91
C ARG A 79 3.32 -4.36 -14.22
N ILE A 80 2.30 -3.60 -14.63
CA ILE A 80 2.34 -2.15 -14.77
C ILE A 80 1.22 -1.60 -13.90
N THR A 81 1.52 -0.65 -13.03
CA THR A 81 0.52 0.11 -12.27
C THR A 81 0.79 1.59 -12.46
N GLN A 82 -0.13 2.28 -13.07
CA GLN A 82 -0.15 3.73 -13.15
C GLN A 82 -0.80 4.31 -11.88
N ASP A 83 -0.20 5.36 -11.34
CA ASP A 83 -0.69 6.16 -10.21
C ASP A 83 -1.07 7.55 -10.74
N LEU A 84 -2.33 7.90 -10.58
CA LEU A 84 -2.86 9.22 -10.93
C LEU A 84 -3.08 10.00 -9.65
N THR A 85 -2.53 11.20 -9.60
CA THR A 85 -2.67 12.12 -8.46
C THR A 85 -2.90 13.55 -8.98
N ILE A 86 -3.41 14.42 -8.14
CA ILE A 86 -3.47 15.85 -8.46
C ILE A 86 -2.08 16.42 -8.21
N ASP A 87 -1.52 17.08 -9.20
CA ASP A 87 -0.28 17.82 -9.08
C ASP A 87 -0.47 19.02 -8.15
N ASN A 88 0.41 19.17 -7.17
CA ASN A 88 0.40 20.26 -6.21
C ASN A 88 1.60 21.21 -6.37
N GLU A 89 2.45 20.98 -7.37
CA GLU A 89 3.70 21.70 -7.58
C GLU A 89 3.76 22.35 -8.96
N GLY A 90 4.63 23.34 -9.11
CA GLY A 90 4.92 23.96 -10.39
C GLY A 90 3.80 24.82 -10.99
N SER A 91 3.94 25.11 -12.29
CA SER A 91 3.03 25.96 -13.07
C SER A 91 1.75 25.25 -13.51
N ASP A 92 1.73 23.95 -13.46
CA ASP A 92 0.62 23.08 -13.85
C ASP A 92 -0.12 22.48 -12.64
N LYS A 93 0.09 23.05 -11.46
CA LYS A 93 -0.64 22.75 -10.23
C LYS A 93 -2.16 22.65 -10.46
N GLY A 94 -2.76 21.56 -10.00
CA GLY A 94 -4.18 21.24 -10.17
C GLY A 94 -4.48 20.30 -11.35
N ASN A 95 -3.52 20.02 -12.21
CA ASN A 95 -3.65 19.01 -13.24
C ASN A 95 -3.57 17.60 -12.65
N VAL A 96 -4.05 16.60 -13.40
CA VAL A 96 -3.85 15.20 -13.07
C VAL A 96 -2.48 14.76 -13.60
N GLU A 97 -1.59 14.43 -12.68
CA GLU A 97 -0.29 13.84 -12.97
C GLU A 97 -0.43 12.31 -13.07
N LEU A 98 0.23 11.72 -14.05
CA LEU A 98 0.34 10.29 -14.22
C LEU A 98 1.80 9.85 -14.05
N ARG A 99 2.02 8.92 -13.13
CA ARG A 99 3.33 8.31 -12.87
C ARG A 99 3.21 6.80 -12.73
N PHE A 100 4.32 6.08 -12.88
CA PHE A 100 4.34 4.64 -12.60
C PHE A 100 4.60 4.39 -11.11
N LYS A 101 3.70 3.65 -10.46
CA LYS A 101 3.92 3.16 -9.10
C LYS A 101 4.63 1.81 -9.12
N TYR A 102 4.23 0.92 -10.02
CA TYR A 102 4.85 -0.39 -10.20
C TYR A 102 5.14 -0.64 -11.67
N LEU A 103 6.33 -1.14 -11.95
CA LEU A 103 6.78 -1.56 -13.27
C LEU A 103 7.81 -2.67 -13.09
N PHE A 104 7.36 -3.93 -13.04
CA PHE A 104 8.23 -5.03 -12.69
C PHE A 104 7.91 -6.35 -13.38
N LEU A 105 8.89 -7.24 -13.36
CA LEU A 105 8.75 -8.66 -13.65
C LEU A 105 8.70 -9.44 -12.34
N GLN A 106 7.71 -10.31 -12.19
CA GLN A 106 7.62 -11.27 -11.10
C GLN A 106 8.00 -12.65 -11.63
N TRP A 107 9.02 -13.24 -11.01
CA TRP A 107 9.48 -14.59 -11.31
C TRP A 107 9.14 -15.54 -10.18
N LYS A 108 8.16 -16.42 -10.44
CA LYS A 108 7.76 -17.47 -9.50
C LYS A 108 8.80 -18.60 -9.50
N LEU A 109 9.26 -18.94 -8.31
CA LEU A 109 10.19 -20.05 -8.09
C LEU A 109 9.42 -21.36 -7.81
N PRO A 110 10.05 -22.52 -8.03
CA PRO A 110 9.55 -23.77 -7.49
C PRO A 110 9.57 -23.72 -5.95
N ASP A 111 8.73 -24.51 -5.30
CA ASP A 111 8.78 -24.64 -3.85
C ASP A 111 10.08 -25.39 -3.46
N PHE A 112 10.91 -24.74 -2.63
CA PHE A 112 12.19 -25.31 -2.21
C PHE A 112 12.05 -26.37 -1.14
N SER A 113 10.95 -26.32 -0.37
CA SER A 113 10.65 -27.23 0.72
C SER A 113 9.18 -27.10 1.12
N ASN A 114 8.71 -27.95 2.03
CA ASN A 114 7.40 -27.80 2.66
C ASN A 114 7.31 -26.56 3.60
N ILE A 115 8.46 -25.97 3.91
CA ILE A 115 8.55 -24.77 4.78
C ILE A 115 8.50 -23.50 3.96
N LEU A 116 9.31 -23.37 2.90
CA LEU A 116 9.39 -22.20 2.03
C LEU A 116 8.61 -22.47 0.74
N THR A 117 7.43 -21.89 0.64
CA THR A 117 6.48 -22.16 -0.45
C THR A 117 6.01 -20.87 -1.11
N ASN A 118 5.51 -21.02 -2.33
CA ASN A 118 5.02 -19.86 -3.10
C ASN A 118 6.04 -18.72 -3.20
N SER A 119 7.31 -19.07 -3.32
CA SER A 119 8.42 -18.12 -3.40
C SER A 119 8.46 -17.42 -4.76
N TYR A 120 8.80 -16.13 -4.77
CA TYR A 120 8.99 -15.38 -5.99
C TYR A 120 9.94 -14.19 -5.79
N PHE A 121 10.55 -13.75 -6.88
CA PHE A 121 11.24 -12.46 -6.99
C PHE A 121 10.39 -11.48 -7.77
N GLU A 122 10.46 -10.20 -7.38
CA GLU A 122 10.06 -9.05 -8.19
C GLU A 122 11.32 -8.27 -8.53
N PHE A 123 11.46 -7.81 -9.78
CA PHE A 123 12.59 -7.04 -10.28
C PHE A 123 12.09 -5.84 -11.09
N GLY A 124 12.56 -4.63 -10.76
CA GLY A 124 12.17 -3.36 -11.39
C GLY A 124 11.70 -2.33 -10.37
N GLN A 125 10.61 -1.62 -10.65
CA GLN A 125 9.93 -0.75 -9.70
C GLN A 125 8.89 -1.57 -8.93
N VAL A 126 9.30 -2.10 -7.78
CA VAL A 126 8.64 -3.20 -7.07
C VAL A 126 7.99 -2.77 -5.76
N HIS A 127 7.22 -3.69 -5.15
CA HIS A 127 6.72 -3.50 -3.80
C HIS A 127 7.87 -3.51 -2.79
N ARG A 128 7.83 -2.56 -1.87
CA ARG A 128 8.63 -2.62 -0.64
C ARG A 128 7.88 -3.48 0.40
N PRO A 129 8.60 -4.20 1.28
CA PRO A 129 8.01 -5.29 2.08
C PRO A 129 6.92 -4.88 3.07
N TRP A 130 6.87 -3.61 3.52
CA TRP A 130 6.02 -3.21 4.64
C TRP A 130 4.65 -2.67 4.22
N LEU A 131 4.59 -1.57 3.47
CA LEU A 131 3.32 -0.87 3.23
C LEU A 131 2.30 -1.72 2.47
N ASP A 132 2.74 -2.54 1.51
CA ASP A 132 1.86 -3.50 0.85
C ASP A 132 1.25 -4.50 1.86
N TYR A 133 2.03 -4.95 2.85
CA TYR A 133 1.55 -5.84 3.89
C TYR A 133 0.55 -5.15 4.84
N GLU A 134 0.88 -3.97 5.36
CA GLU A 134 0.04 -3.21 6.28
C GLU A 134 -1.29 -2.79 5.63
N GLU A 135 -1.25 -2.30 4.38
CA GLU A 135 -2.44 -1.84 3.62
C GLU A 135 -3.42 -2.97 3.29
N HIS A 136 -2.99 -4.23 3.29
CA HIS A 136 -3.88 -5.39 3.12
C HIS A 136 -4.55 -5.82 4.42
N ILE A 137 -4.07 -5.40 5.58
CA ILE A 137 -4.67 -5.62 6.90
C ILE A 137 -5.54 -4.43 7.27
N ASN A 138 -4.97 -3.22 7.26
CA ASN A 138 -5.73 -1.96 7.38
C ASN A 138 -6.18 -1.50 5.99
N ILE A 139 -7.39 -1.88 5.60
CA ILE A 139 -7.94 -1.64 4.26
C ILE A 139 -8.53 -0.24 4.06
N TYR A 140 -8.21 0.72 4.93
CA TYR A 140 -8.75 2.09 4.87
C TYR A 140 -7.78 3.08 4.22
N ARG A 141 -7.16 2.67 3.11
CA ARG A 141 -6.24 3.51 2.32
C ARG A 141 -6.91 4.75 1.74
N VAL A 142 -8.22 4.71 1.53
CA VAL A 142 -9.01 5.83 1.01
C VAL A 142 -9.01 7.04 1.95
N GLN A 143 -8.94 6.86 3.26
CA GLN A 143 -8.84 7.93 4.25
C GLN A 143 -7.46 8.60 4.28
N GLY A 144 -6.40 7.95 3.74
CA GLY A 144 -5.05 8.49 3.72
C GLY A 144 -3.95 7.43 3.80
N LYS A 145 -2.73 7.91 3.92
CA LYS A 145 -1.52 7.09 4.03
C LYS A 145 -1.46 6.35 5.36
N MET A 146 -0.77 5.20 5.41
CA MET A 146 -0.39 4.55 6.68
C MET A 146 0.56 5.44 7.49
N ALA A 147 0.71 5.19 8.79
CA ALA A 147 1.47 6.05 9.70
C ALA A 147 2.90 6.30 9.20
N THR A 148 3.65 5.26 8.90
CA THR A 148 5.03 5.36 8.44
C THR A 148 5.20 6.10 7.11
N GLU A 149 4.24 5.98 6.19
CA GLU A 149 4.21 6.75 4.94
C GLU A 149 3.76 8.20 5.18
N SER A 150 2.85 8.44 6.13
CA SER A 150 2.36 9.77 6.50
C SER A 150 3.48 10.64 7.08
N TYR A 151 4.32 10.04 7.88
CA TYR A 151 5.51 10.67 8.47
C TYR A 151 6.73 10.72 7.53
N HIS A 152 6.57 10.40 6.24
CA HIS A 152 7.63 10.51 5.22
C HIS A 152 8.90 9.69 5.52
N LEU A 153 8.76 8.57 6.21
CA LEU A 153 9.86 7.66 6.51
C LEU A 153 10.36 6.97 5.24
N PHE A 154 9.44 6.38 4.48
CA PHE A 154 9.71 5.70 3.21
C PHE A 154 8.45 5.55 2.36
N ASN A 155 8.63 5.17 1.10
CA ASN A 155 7.55 4.98 0.12
C ASN A 155 7.15 3.50 -0.01
N SER A 156 5.96 3.24 -0.58
CA SER A 156 5.41 1.90 -0.79
C SER A 156 6.07 1.11 -1.94
N ALA A 157 6.77 1.81 -2.84
CA ALA A 157 7.45 1.22 -3.99
C ALA A 157 8.86 1.78 -4.13
N GLY A 158 9.75 1.05 -4.79
CA GLY A 158 11.12 1.45 -5.07
C GLY A 158 11.73 0.65 -6.20
N PHE A 159 12.77 1.20 -6.84
CA PHE A 159 13.57 0.48 -7.81
C PHE A 159 14.48 -0.51 -7.09
N GLY A 160 14.38 -1.79 -7.43
CA GLY A 160 15.16 -2.82 -6.78
C GLY A 160 14.69 -4.24 -7.06
N VAL A 161 14.97 -5.11 -6.12
CA VAL A 161 14.61 -6.53 -6.15
C VAL A 161 13.98 -6.90 -4.81
N THR A 162 12.84 -7.59 -4.84
CA THR A 162 12.19 -8.14 -3.64
C THR A 162 12.04 -9.65 -3.76
N TYR A 163 12.50 -10.41 -2.79
CA TYR A 163 12.17 -11.81 -2.58
C TYR A 163 11.01 -11.93 -1.61
N ASN A 164 10.05 -12.79 -1.92
CA ASN A 164 8.90 -13.09 -1.06
C ASN A 164 8.71 -14.60 -0.95
N THR A 165 8.28 -15.08 0.23
CA THR A 165 7.93 -16.47 0.46
C THR A 165 6.88 -16.63 1.56
N LEU A 166 6.12 -17.71 1.51
CA LEU A 166 5.19 -18.13 2.56
C LEU A 166 5.78 -19.26 3.39
N PHE A 167 5.41 -19.35 4.66
CA PHE A 167 5.80 -20.43 5.55
C PHE A 167 4.70 -21.48 5.65
N GLY A 168 5.05 -22.75 5.31
CA GLY A 168 4.21 -23.93 5.49
C GLY A 168 2.97 -23.99 4.59
N GLY A 169 3.06 -23.44 3.38
CA GLY A 169 1.92 -23.36 2.46
C GLY A 169 0.93 -22.25 2.83
N LYS A 170 -0.30 -22.39 2.36
CA LYS A 170 -1.41 -21.47 2.62
C LYS A 170 -2.32 -22.01 3.71
N LEU A 171 -2.98 -21.12 4.44
CA LEU A 171 -4.15 -21.46 5.26
C LEU A 171 -5.22 -22.10 4.39
N SER A 172 -6.06 -22.95 5.00
CA SER A 172 -7.25 -23.50 4.35
C SER A 172 -8.25 -22.41 3.97
N HIS A 173 -9.07 -22.68 2.96
CA HIS A 173 -10.02 -21.73 2.41
C HIS A 173 -11.01 -21.19 3.45
N ASP A 174 -11.54 -22.05 4.32
CA ASP A 174 -12.45 -21.72 5.41
C ASP A 174 -11.86 -20.71 6.40
N LYS A 175 -10.57 -20.84 6.72
CA LYS A 175 -9.85 -19.91 7.58
C LYS A 175 -9.55 -18.58 6.89
N LEU A 176 -9.28 -18.60 5.58
CA LEU A 176 -9.00 -17.40 4.81
C LEU A 176 -10.26 -16.56 4.52
N GLU A 177 -11.47 -17.11 4.59
CA GLU A 177 -12.70 -16.42 4.19
C GLU A 177 -12.87 -15.03 4.80
N ASN A 178 -12.41 -14.86 6.05
CA ASN A 178 -12.56 -13.61 6.81
C ASN A 178 -11.23 -12.90 7.09
N LEU A 179 -10.16 -13.30 6.42
CA LEU A 179 -8.82 -12.76 6.57
C LEU A 179 -8.33 -12.15 5.27
N ASN A 180 -7.21 -11.48 5.34
CA ASN A 180 -6.45 -11.00 4.19
C ASN A 180 -5.95 -12.18 3.34
N HIS A 181 -6.38 -12.22 2.07
CA HIS A 181 -5.97 -13.24 1.10
C HIS A 181 -4.60 -12.99 0.47
N HIS A 182 -4.01 -11.82 0.69
CA HIS A 182 -2.77 -11.43 0.02
C HIS A 182 -1.55 -12.10 0.65
N TYR A 183 -1.57 -12.26 1.99
CA TYR A 183 -0.52 -12.93 2.77
C TYR A 183 -1.04 -14.20 3.46
N PRO A 184 -1.42 -15.24 2.70
CA PRO A 184 -2.16 -16.39 3.20
C PRO A 184 -1.31 -17.45 3.88
N GLY A 185 -0.01 -17.20 4.15
CA GLY A 185 0.91 -18.18 4.69
C GLY A 185 0.40 -18.82 5.98
N LYS A 186 0.45 -20.19 6.04
CA LYS A 186 -0.07 -20.95 7.18
C LYS A 186 0.63 -20.52 8.48
N TYR A 187 1.95 -20.43 8.46
CA TYR A 187 2.74 -20.02 9.62
C TYR A 187 3.28 -18.59 9.49
N GLY A 188 2.95 -17.90 8.40
CA GLY A 188 3.38 -16.54 8.13
C GLY A 188 4.08 -16.37 6.79
N SER A 189 4.87 -15.29 6.65
CA SER A 189 5.56 -14.94 5.42
C SER A 189 6.84 -14.17 5.70
N PHE A 190 7.74 -14.18 4.73
CA PHE A 190 8.99 -13.43 4.77
C PHE A 190 9.17 -12.65 3.48
N ALA A 191 9.74 -11.45 3.58
CA ALA A 191 10.19 -10.67 2.45
C ALA A 191 11.56 -10.04 2.74
N LEU A 192 12.41 -10.02 1.71
CA LEU A 192 13.73 -9.39 1.75
C LEU A 192 13.94 -8.64 0.43
N GLY A 193 14.39 -7.39 0.50
CA GLY A 193 14.64 -6.61 -0.69
C GLY A 193 15.86 -5.72 -0.60
N VAL A 194 16.35 -5.31 -1.77
CA VAL A 194 17.43 -4.35 -1.94
C VAL A 194 16.97 -3.28 -2.92
N TYR A 195 17.04 -2.00 -2.51
CA TYR A 195 16.44 -0.88 -3.24
C TYR A 195 17.37 0.31 -3.35
N ASN A 196 17.11 1.14 -4.35
CA ASN A 196 17.56 2.53 -4.37
C ASN A 196 16.96 3.31 -3.19
N GLY A 197 17.64 4.38 -2.74
CA GLY A 197 17.29 5.08 -1.51
C GLY A 197 15.97 5.83 -1.55
N GLY A 198 15.71 6.63 -2.58
CA GLY A 198 14.66 7.66 -2.59
C GLY A 198 13.23 7.22 -2.86
N GLY A 199 12.97 5.93 -3.16
CA GLY A 199 11.64 5.45 -3.54
C GLY A 199 11.39 5.53 -5.05
N TYR A 200 10.10 5.45 -5.47
CA TYR A 200 9.75 5.23 -6.88
C TYR A 200 9.65 6.50 -7.73
N HIS A 201 9.77 7.68 -7.16
CA HIS A 201 9.71 8.97 -7.86
C HIS A 201 10.89 9.88 -7.54
N ALA A 202 12.00 9.31 -7.07
CA ALA A 202 13.23 10.02 -6.81
C ALA A 202 14.37 9.46 -7.64
N LEU A 203 15.26 10.36 -8.08
CA LEU A 203 16.53 9.96 -8.68
C LEU A 203 17.47 9.41 -7.60
N GLU A 204 18.32 8.46 -7.96
CA GLU A 204 19.36 7.96 -7.08
C GLU A 204 20.48 8.99 -7.00
N ASN A 205 20.75 9.48 -5.79
CA ASN A 205 21.73 10.55 -5.53
C ASN A 205 22.97 10.06 -4.77
N ASN A 206 23.07 8.77 -4.48
CA ASN A 206 24.20 8.14 -3.81
C ASN A 206 24.52 6.76 -4.38
N PHE A 207 25.54 6.10 -3.84
CA PHE A 207 25.96 4.75 -4.28
C PHE A 207 25.39 3.65 -3.39
N SER A 208 24.85 3.99 -2.23
CA SER A 208 24.33 3.03 -1.26
C SER A 208 22.99 2.44 -1.67
N LYS A 209 22.69 1.25 -1.16
CA LYS A 209 21.38 0.60 -1.33
C LYS A 209 20.77 0.32 0.03
N ASN A 210 19.46 0.40 0.10
CA ASN A 210 18.71 0.06 1.31
C ASN A 210 18.32 -1.41 1.27
N ILE A 211 18.62 -2.13 2.36
CA ILE A 211 18.18 -3.50 2.59
C ILE A 211 16.95 -3.42 3.48
N GLU A 212 15.88 -4.10 3.07
CA GLU A 212 14.62 -4.14 3.81
C GLU A 212 14.20 -5.58 4.05
N THR A 213 13.78 -5.86 5.27
CA THR A 213 13.34 -7.20 5.65
C THR A 213 12.03 -7.16 6.42
N ARG A 214 11.09 -8.04 6.09
CA ARG A 214 9.86 -8.27 6.85
C ARG A 214 9.73 -9.75 7.19
N LEU A 215 9.57 -10.03 8.48
CA LEU A 215 9.20 -11.34 8.99
C LEU A 215 7.83 -11.23 9.65
N SER A 216 6.85 -11.98 9.17
CA SER A 216 5.52 -12.08 9.78
C SER A 216 5.27 -13.52 10.17
N LEU A 217 4.92 -13.75 11.42
CA LEU A 217 4.63 -15.06 11.99
C LEU A 217 3.17 -15.15 12.39
N ARG A 218 2.56 -16.31 12.13
CA ARG A 218 1.21 -16.69 12.56
C ARG A 218 1.34 -17.83 13.58
N PRO A 219 1.44 -17.52 14.88
CA PRO A 219 1.81 -18.48 15.91
C PRO A 219 0.75 -19.56 16.15
N PHE A 220 -0.53 -19.24 15.91
CA PHE A 220 -1.64 -20.14 16.19
C PHE A 220 -2.57 -20.30 14.97
N PRO A 221 -2.07 -20.88 13.84
CA PRO A 221 -2.82 -20.92 12.58
C PRO A 221 -4.10 -21.73 12.65
N GLU A 222 -4.21 -22.67 13.59
CA GLU A 222 -5.40 -23.51 13.76
C GLU A 222 -6.46 -22.86 14.68
N LYS A 223 -6.02 -22.21 15.77
CA LYS A 223 -6.92 -21.66 16.81
C LYS A 223 -7.21 -20.17 16.61
N LEU A 224 -6.21 -19.39 16.21
CA LEU A 224 -6.30 -17.92 16.01
C LEU A 224 -5.66 -17.55 14.67
N PRO A 225 -6.26 -17.98 13.54
CA PRO A 225 -5.66 -17.78 12.21
C PRO A 225 -5.47 -16.32 11.83
N GLY A 226 -6.21 -15.39 12.44
CA GLY A 226 -6.07 -13.95 12.21
C GLY A 226 -4.93 -13.28 12.96
N LEU A 227 -4.33 -13.95 13.98
CA LEU A 227 -3.26 -13.36 14.78
C LEU A 227 -1.93 -13.45 14.04
N GLN A 228 -1.27 -12.30 13.88
CA GLN A 228 0.09 -12.24 13.34
C GLN A 228 0.96 -11.30 14.17
N VAL A 229 2.22 -11.66 14.32
CA VAL A 229 3.29 -10.84 14.91
C VAL A 229 4.32 -10.62 13.82
N SER A 230 4.69 -9.35 13.58
CA SER A 230 5.60 -9.04 12.50
C SER A 230 6.73 -8.12 12.97
N TYR A 231 7.87 -8.27 12.33
CA TYR A 231 8.99 -7.34 12.39
C TYR A 231 9.27 -6.82 10.98
N PHE A 232 9.59 -5.53 10.88
CA PHE A 232 10.10 -4.92 9.65
C PHE A 232 11.31 -4.05 9.98
N GLY A 233 12.35 -4.16 9.17
CA GLY A 233 13.58 -3.37 9.31
C GLY A 233 14.06 -2.81 7.98
N ILE A 234 14.66 -1.60 8.03
CA ILE A 234 15.40 -0.98 6.94
C ILE A 234 16.81 -0.69 7.44
N PHE A 235 17.80 -1.03 6.63
CA PHE A 235 19.22 -0.81 6.89
C PHE A 235 19.86 -0.21 5.64
N GLY A 236 20.25 1.05 5.70
CA GLY A 236 20.83 1.73 4.54
C GLY A 236 21.19 3.18 4.81
N LYS A 237 21.06 3.99 3.76
CA LYS A 237 21.44 5.41 3.76
C LYS A 237 20.32 6.27 3.17
N GLY A 238 20.21 7.49 3.64
CA GLY A 238 19.37 8.51 3.04
C GLY A 238 19.90 8.93 1.66
N ASN A 239 18.99 9.20 0.73
CA ASN A 239 19.30 9.41 -0.70
C ASN A 239 19.85 10.79 -1.02
N ILE A 240 20.96 11.17 -0.35
CA ILE A 240 21.74 12.37 -0.63
C ILE A 240 23.24 12.04 -0.65
N LYS A 241 24.06 12.94 -1.20
CA LYS A 241 25.50 12.74 -1.39
C LYS A 241 26.30 12.48 -0.10
N SER A 242 25.83 13.01 1.04
CA SER A 242 26.48 12.78 2.35
C SER A 242 26.16 11.40 2.94
N GLU A 243 25.24 10.65 2.35
CA GLU A 243 24.86 9.29 2.75
C GLU A 243 24.58 9.11 4.26
N PRO A 244 23.74 9.96 4.88
CA PRO A 244 23.44 9.80 6.29
C PRO A 244 22.79 8.44 6.56
N ASP A 245 22.96 7.91 7.76
CA ASP A 245 22.35 6.64 8.14
C ASP A 245 20.83 6.68 8.01
N PHE A 246 20.26 5.61 7.49
CA PHE A 246 18.82 5.37 7.51
C PHE A 246 18.57 3.99 8.11
N MET A 247 18.20 4.00 9.39
CA MET A 247 17.90 2.81 10.17
C MET A 247 16.45 2.87 10.63
N PHE A 248 15.70 1.81 10.40
CA PHE A 248 14.29 1.71 10.82
C PHE A 248 14.01 0.32 11.37
N ASN A 249 13.33 0.27 12.51
CA ASN A 249 12.89 -0.97 13.14
C ASN A 249 11.44 -0.83 13.57
N LEU A 250 10.60 -1.81 13.25
CA LEU A 250 9.18 -1.81 13.56
C LEU A 250 8.74 -3.19 14.06
N GLY A 251 8.08 -3.20 15.21
CA GLY A 251 7.29 -4.31 15.71
C GLY A 251 5.80 -4.08 15.47
N PHE A 252 5.10 -5.10 15.00
CA PHE A 252 3.68 -5.03 14.66
C PHE A 252 2.92 -6.25 15.16
N LEU A 253 1.77 -5.99 15.75
CA LEU A 253 0.79 -6.99 16.13
C LEU A 253 -0.50 -6.74 15.36
N SER A 254 -1.07 -7.77 14.76
CA SER A 254 -2.37 -7.68 14.10
C SER A 254 -3.26 -8.86 14.41
N TYR A 255 -4.55 -8.58 14.49
CA TYR A 255 -5.58 -9.61 14.56
C TYR A 255 -6.73 -9.27 13.60
N GLU A 256 -7.04 -10.20 12.73
CA GLU A 256 -8.13 -10.10 11.76
C GLU A 256 -9.19 -11.15 12.05
N SER A 257 -10.46 -10.78 11.94
CA SER A 257 -11.59 -11.70 12.07
C SER A 257 -12.79 -11.25 11.21
N LYS A 258 -13.85 -12.03 11.22
CA LYS A 258 -15.13 -11.66 10.60
C LYS A 258 -15.70 -10.35 11.19
N TYR A 259 -15.49 -10.10 12.49
CA TYR A 259 -16.16 -9.04 13.22
C TYR A 259 -15.28 -7.84 13.53
N PHE A 260 -13.98 -8.00 13.58
CA PHE A 260 -13.06 -6.88 13.86
C PHE A 260 -11.66 -7.12 13.28
N VAL A 261 -10.96 -6.02 13.08
CA VAL A 261 -9.52 -5.95 12.83
C VAL A 261 -8.92 -5.04 13.87
N VAL A 262 -7.80 -5.44 14.47
CA VAL A 262 -7.04 -4.61 15.40
C VAL A 262 -5.59 -4.72 15.03
N THR A 263 -4.90 -3.57 14.96
CA THR A 263 -3.45 -3.53 14.76
C THR A 263 -2.80 -2.56 15.74
N GLY A 264 -1.57 -2.86 16.12
CA GLY A 264 -0.71 -1.98 16.89
C GLY A 264 0.72 -2.10 16.38
N GLN A 265 1.40 -0.98 16.21
CA GLN A 265 2.81 -0.93 15.82
C GLN A 265 3.57 0.07 16.66
N TYR A 266 4.82 -0.28 16.91
CA TYR A 266 5.81 0.61 17.50
C TYR A 266 7.05 0.60 16.60
N PHE A 267 7.60 1.76 16.32
CA PHE A 267 8.77 1.88 15.48
C PHE A 267 9.77 2.91 16.04
N THR A 268 11.02 2.69 15.74
CA THR A 268 12.13 3.57 16.10
C THR A 268 13.22 3.48 15.03
N GLY A 269 14.03 4.53 14.93
CA GLY A 269 15.12 4.59 13.97
C GLY A 269 15.79 5.95 13.94
N GLU A 270 16.53 6.18 12.88
CA GLU A 270 17.18 7.46 12.58
C GLU A 270 17.21 7.73 11.07
N GLY A 271 17.10 8.99 10.70
CA GLY A 271 17.04 9.41 9.30
C GLY A 271 15.77 8.98 8.56
N ASN A 272 15.71 9.24 7.28
CA ASN A 272 14.63 8.81 6.40
C ASN A 272 15.15 8.48 4.99
N SER A 273 14.30 7.91 4.15
CA SER A 273 14.67 7.50 2.79
C SER A 273 15.23 8.64 1.94
N ASN A 274 14.76 9.88 2.13
CA ASN A 274 15.22 11.04 1.37
C ASN A 274 16.52 11.65 1.91
N GLY A 275 16.98 11.27 3.11
CA GLY A 275 18.15 11.84 3.78
C GLY A 275 17.94 13.26 4.30
N SER A 276 16.67 13.69 4.52
CA SER A 276 16.34 15.05 4.95
C SER A 276 16.37 15.26 6.46
N TRP A 277 16.35 14.18 7.26
CA TRP A 277 16.37 14.26 8.72
C TRP A 277 17.79 14.11 9.24
N ILE A 278 18.54 15.20 9.17
CA ILE A 278 19.93 15.31 9.57
C ILE A 278 20.18 16.58 10.36
N ASP A 279 21.14 16.55 11.24
CA ASP A 279 21.66 17.73 11.93
C ASP A 279 22.66 18.52 11.05
N ILE A 280 23.22 19.59 11.62
CA ILE A 280 24.20 20.45 10.93
C ILE A 280 25.52 19.72 10.59
N ASN A 281 25.78 18.57 11.22
CA ASN A 281 26.95 17.73 10.98
C ASN A 281 26.65 16.57 10.01
N ASN A 282 25.50 16.57 9.35
CA ASN A 282 24.98 15.49 8.51
C ASN A 282 24.74 14.16 9.26
N LYS A 283 24.59 14.20 10.58
CA LYS A 283 24.22 13.03 11.37
C LYS A 283 22.70 12.87 11.36
N SER A 284 22.25 11.65 11.19
CA SER A 284 20.81 11.32 11.14
C SER A 284 20.13 11.60 12.48
N THR A 285 18.93 12.16 12.41
CA THR A 285 18.11 12.50 13.56
C THR A 285 17.32 11.25 14.00
N PRO A 286 17.40 10.86 15.28
CA PRO A 286 16.61 9.76 15.81
C PRO A 286 15.11 10.10 15.91
N TYR A 287 14.29 9.06 15.87
CA TYR A 287 12.83 9.18 16.05
C TYR A 287 12.24 7.95 16.70
N THR A 288 11.03 8.15 17.24
CA THR A 288 10.14 7.08 17.70
C THR A 288 8.71 7.36 17.25
N GLY A 289 7.90 6.31 17.12
CA GLY A 289 6.49 6.48 16.85
C GLY A 289 5.71 5.19 17.08
N TYR A 290 4.40 5.35 17.13
CA TYR A 290 3.48 4.22 17.22
C TYR A 290 2.15 4.54 16.53
N SER A 291 1.46 3.48 16.13
CA SER A 291 0.12 3.59 15.57
C SER A 291 -0.75 2.44 16.06
N ALA A 292 -2.00 2.75 16.36
CA ALA A 292 -3.01 1.77 16.71
C ALA A 292 -4.24 1.97 15.80
N PHE A 293 -4.76 0.87 15.26
CA PHE A 293 -5.96 0.88 14.43
C PHE A 293 -6.93 -0.18 14.90
N ALA A 294 -8.21 0.14 14.86
CA ALA A 294 -9.30 -0.80 15.13
C ALA A 294 -10.45 -0.60 14.15
N GLU A 295 -11.03 -1.71 13.69
CA GLU A 295 -12.26 -1.76 12.92
C GLU A 295 -13.22 -2.74 13.59
N ALA A 296 -14.46 -2.30 13.87
CA ALA A 296 -15.57 -3.16 14.28
C ALA A 296 -16.55 -3.30 13.10
N LYS A 297 -16.82 -4.55 12.69
CA LYS A 297 -17.60 -4.89 11.50
C LYS A 297 -18.99 -5.38 11.88
N LEU A 298 -20.00 -4.95 11.15
CA LEU A 298 -21.38 -5.43 11.19
C LEU A 298 -21.72 -6.08 9.83
N PRO A 299 -21.26 -7.34 9.57
CA PRO A 299 -21.29 -7.93 8.22
C PRO A 299 -22.70 -8.00 7.62
N LYS A 300 -23.74 -8.27 8.44
CA LYS A 300 -25.14 -8.32 8.00
C LYS A 300 -25.59 -7.01 7.34
N TYR A 301 -25.10 -5.88 7.85
CA TYR A 301 -25.46 -4.54 7.36
C TYR A 301 -24.43 -3.94 6.42
N LYS A 302 -23.34 -4.65 6.16
CA LYS A 302 -22.19 -4.15 5.38
C LYS A 302 -21.58 -2.87 5.96
N LEU A 303 -21.77 -2.63 7.26
CA LEU A 303 -21.26 -1.46 7.97
C LEU A 303 -20.01 -1.81 8.78
N ALA A 304 -19.18 -0.82 9.02
CA ALA A 304 -18.09 -0.88 9.97
C ALA A 304 -17.86 0.49 10.62
N ILE A 305 -17.35 0.46 11.84
CA ILE A 305 -16.82 1.62 12.56
C ILE A 305 -15.33 1.41 12.66
N PHE A 306 -14.55 2.43 12.39
CA PHE A 306 -13.10 2.34 12.49
C PHE A 306 -12.50 3.55 13.19
N GLY A 307 -11.32 3.35 13.76
CA GLY A 307 -10.52 4.41 14.34
C GLY A 307 -9.03 4.11 14.24
N ARG A 308 -8.23 5.16 14.18
CA ARG A 308 -6.79 5.09 14.16
C ARG A 308 -6.20 6.23 14.99
N TYR A 309 -5.14 5.90 15.69
CA TYR A 309 -4.32 6.84 16.44
C TYR A 309 -2.87 6.67 16.02
N ASP A 310 -2.21 7.76 15.65
CA ASP A 310 -0.80 7.79 15.28
C ASP A 310 -0.08 8.79 16.17
N TYR A 311 1.14 8.45 16.58
CA TYR A 311 2.09 9.32 17.26
C TYR A 311 3.47 9.21 16.62
N PHE A 312 4.15 10.33 16.50
CA PHE A 312 5.50 10.41 15.96
C PHE A 312 6.28 11.51 16.69
N ASP A 313 7.50 11.20 17.08
CA ASP A 313 8.44 12.12 17.69
C ASP A 313 9.77 12.08 16.92
N LEU A 314 10.07 13.16 16.21
CA LEU A 314 11.39 13.41 15.62
C LEU A 314 12.20 14.21 16.62
N GLN A 315 13.09 13.52 17.36
CA GLN A 315 13.80 14.03 18.54
C GLN A 315 14.47 15.39 18.29
N GLY A 316 14.13 16.36 19.15
CA GLY A 316 14.66 17.73 19.06
C GLY A 316 14.07 18.60 17.94
N HIS A 317 13.09 18.10 17.16
CA HIS A 317 12.46 18.84 16.07
C HIS A 317 10.97 19.06 16.29
N HIS A 318 10.17 17.99 16.30
CA HIS A 318 8.72 18.08 16.49
C HIS A 318 8.10 16.75 16.89
N GLU A 319 6.98 16.85 17.58
CA GLU A 319 6.04 15.75 17.80
C GLU A 319 4.83 15.94 16.89
N GLU A 320 4.19 14.86 16.55
CA GLU A 320 2.96 14.86 15.75
C GLU A 320 2.01 13.78 16.24
N THR A 321 0.76 14.18 16.53
CA THR A 321 -0.30 13.27 16.94
C THR A 321 -1.45 13.35 15.94
N ARG A 322 -2.01 12.21 15.55
CA ARG A 322 -3.13 12.14 14.61
C ARG A 322 -4.20 11.18 15.07
N TYR A 323 -5.45 11.62 14.97
CA TYR A 323 -6.63 10.80 15.22
C TYR A 323 -7.49 10.73 13.97
N ILE A 324 -8.00 9.55 13.66
CA ILE A 324 -8.96 9.32 12.59
C ILE A 324 -10.06 8.46 13.15
N ALA A 325 -11.31 8.84 12.94
CA ALA A 325 -12.46 8.03 13.31
C ALA A 325 -13.54 8.13 12.24
N GLY A 326 -14.21 7.02 11.96
CA GLY A 326 -15.20 7.03 10.89
C GLY A 326 -16.10 5.82 10.83
N LEU A 327 -17.04 5.91 9.90
CA LEU A 327 -18.00 4.89 9.52
C LEU A 327 -17.75 4.47 8.09
N ALA A 328 -17.92 3.18 7.79
CA ALA A 328 -17.81 2.65 6.44
C ALA A 328 -19.03 1.85 6.05
N TYR A 329 -19.51 2.02 4.81
CA TYR A 329 -20.46 1.16 4.16
C TYR A 329 -19.79 0.43 2.99
N LYS A 330 -19.67 -0.90 3.09
CA LYS A 330 -18.98 -1.77 2.12
C LYS A 330 -20.01 -2.33 1.14
N PHE A 331 -20.25 -1.64 0.00
CA PHE A 331 -21.24 -2.06 -0.98
C PHE A 331 -20.79 -3.24 -1.84
N THR A 332 -19.46 -3.46 -1.99
CA THR A 332 -18.88 -4.71 -2.49
C THR A 332 -17.82 -5.24 -1.52
N LYS A 333 -17.17 -6.38 -1.83
CA LYS A 333 -16.06 -6.90 -1.01
C LYS A 333 -14.86 -5.96 -0.96
N LYS A 334 -14.66 -5.12 -1.99
CA LYS A 334 -13.49 -4.24 -2.13
C LYS A 334 -13.86 -2.76 -2.15
N SER A 335 -15.08 -2.40 -2.56
CA SER A 335 -15.50 -1.01 -2.70
C SER A 335 -16.34 -0.54 -1.50
N LYS A 336 -16.10 0.68 -1.05
CA LYS A 336 -16.75 1.25 0.12
C LYS A 336 -16.94 2.76 0.01
N VAL A 337 -17.90 3.28 0.76
CA VAL A 337 -18.02 4.70 1.13
C VAL A 337 -17.65 4.83 2.59
N ILE A 338 -16.89 5.85 2.93
CA ILE A 338 -16.58 6.21 4.31
C ILE A 338 -17.05 7.63 4.61
N LEU A 339 -17.41 7.84 5.85
CA LEU A 339 -17.56 9.16 6.46
C LEU A 339 -16.59 9.19 7.62
N ASP A 340 -15.61 10.06 7.59
CA ASP A 340 -14.62 10.14 8.64
C ASP A 340 -14.25 11.57 9.01
N TYR A 341 -13.68 11.67 10.20
CA TYR A 341 -13.09 12.88 10.76
C TYR A 341 -11.62 12.63 11.03
N ASN A 342 -10.79 13.52 10.50
CA ASN A 342 -9.36 13.54 10.70
C ASN A 342 -8.99 14.76 11.56
N PHE A 343 -8.15 14.52 12.53
CA PHE A 343 -7.58 15.51 13.42
C PHE A 343 -6.08 15.29 13.50
N ASP A 344 -5.29 16.33 13.30
CA ASP A 344 -3.88 16.33 13.69
C ASP A 344 -3.60 17.53 14.61
N ASP A 345 -2.55 17.44 15.39
CA ASP A 345 -2.16 18.47 16.36
C ASP A 345 -1.57 19.76 15.73
N LYS A 346 -1.41 19.77 14.41
CA LYS A 346 -1.05 20.95 13.61
C LYS A 346 -2.29 21.75 13.17
N ASP A 347 -3.39 21.64 13.90
CA ASP A 347 -4.67 22.32 13.66
C ASP A 347 -5.33 22.02 12.29
N LYS A 348 -5.01 20.85 11.71
CA LYS A 348 -5.67 20.38 10.50
C LYS A 348 -6.82 19.45 10.85
N TYR A 349 -7.99 20.06 10.94
CA TYR A 349 -9.23 19.34 11.19
C TYR A 349 -10.03 19.27 9.90
N PHE A 350 -10.41 18.09 9.48
CA PHE A 350 -11.35 17.96 8.36
C PHE A 350 -12.25 16.76 8.52
N ALA A 351 -13.47 16.89 8.00
CA ALA A 351 -14.36 15.77 7.75
C ALA A 351 -14.37 15.45 6.26
N GLU A 352 -14.55 14.20 5.93
CA GLU A 352 -14.70 13.79 4.55
C GLU A 352 -15.74 12.71 4.34
N ILE A 353 -16.33 12.73 3.15
CA ILE A 353 -17.01 11.59 2.56
C ILE A 353 -16.12 11.10 1.45
N ALA A 354 -15.60 9.88 1.57
CA ALA A 354 -14.73 9.32 0.56
C ALA A 354 -15.29 8.00 -0.01
N LEU A 355 -15.09 7.85 -1.32
CA LEU A 355 -15.55 6.72 -2.11
C LEU A 355 -14.33 5.95 -2.65
N GLU A 356 -14.23 4.69 -2.29
CA GLU A 356 -13.28 3.75 -2.87
C GLU A 356 -14.00 2.79 -3.80
N VAL A 357 -13.58 2.78 -5.07
CA VAL A 357 -14.13 1.90 -6.11
C VAL A 357 -13.04 1.01 -6.65
N HIS A 358 -13.33 -0.30 -6.72
CA HIS A 358 -12.49 -1.30 -7.38
C HIS A 358 -13.27 -1.96 -8.51
N PHE A 359 -12.63 -2.17 -9.64
CA PHE A 359 -13.16 -2.92 -10.78
C PHE A 359 -12.08 -3.76 -11.45
#